data_1e498d662d9bd6cfc12470746f335af0
#
_entry.id   1e498d662d9bd6cfc12470746f335af0
#
_cell.length_a   1.000
_cell.length_b   1.000
_cell.length_c   1.000
_cell.angle_alpha   90.00
_cell.angle_beta   90.00
_cell.angle_gamma   90.00
#
_symmetry.space_group_name_H-M   'P 1'
#
loop_
_entity.id
_entity.type
_entity.pdbx_description
1 polymer ?
#
loop_
_entity_poly.entity_id
_entity_poly.type
_entity_poly.pdbx_seq_one_letter_code
_entity_poly.pdbx_strand_id
1 'polypeptide(L)'
;TNLAYASASSMSSVIIQAADLRLTMPDTEFLIHFGTLSLENHSLAAVSAVENEKRLNTRLLDIYTNRCISGEFFKKQYKSLTPDKVKSYIAKKLKSKVDWYLSAEEAVFYGFADGVIGEKGYENIDKIRPK
;
A
#
# COMPACT_ATOMS: atom_id res chain seq x y z
N THR A 1 -13.44 8.70 -3.76
CA THR A 1 -12.58 8.15 -4.83
C THR A 1 -11.23 8.86 -4.82
N ASN A 2 -10.16 8.11 -4.99
CA ASN A 2 -8.82 8.62 -5.20
C ASN A 2 -8.22 7.99 -6.47
N LEU A 3 -7.48 8.77 -7.24
CA LEU A 3 -6.83 8.31 -8.48
C LEU A 3 -5.33 8.55 -8.39
N ALA A 4 -4.55 7.47 -8.46
CA ALA A 4 -3.11 7.53 -8.68
C ALA A 4 -2.85 7.72 -10.18
N TYR A 5 -2.27 8.87 -10.54
CA TYR A 5 -2.11 9.24 -11.95
C TYR A 5 -0.78 8.75 -12.56
N ALA A 6 0.33 9.00 -11.90
CA ALA A 6 1.67 8.63 -12.39
C ALA A 6 2.43 7.76 -11.40
N SER A 7 2.36 8.09 -10.12
CA SER A 7 2.98 7.29 -9.06
C SER A 7 2.22 7.37 -7.75
N ALA A 8 2.27 6.30 -6.97
CA ALA A 8 1.83 6.24 -5.59
C ALA A 8 2.98 5.68 -4.74
N SER A 9 3.96 6.54 -4.48
CA SER A 9 5.20 6.15 -3.80
C SER A 9 5.20 6.56 -2.33
N SER A 10 5.74 5.69 -1.46
CA SER A 10 5.94 6.01 -0.04
C SER A 10 4.64 6.47 0.63
N MET A 11 4.61 7.66 1.22
CA MET A 11 3.42 8.21 1.88
C MET A 11 2.21 8.35 0.94
N SER A 12 2.41 8.60 -0.35
CA SER A 12 1.30 8.64 -1.33
C SER A 12 0.60 7.29 -1.45
N SER A 13 1.33 6.19 -1.33
CA SER A 13 0.75 4.84 -1.32
C SER A 13 -0.08 4.56 -0.07
N VAL A 14 0.19 5.26 1.03
CA VAL A 14 -0.61 5.20 2.27
C VAL A 14 -1.84 6.08 2.15
N ILE A 15 -1.69 7.30 1.64
CA ILE A 15 -2.79 8.29 1.51
C ILE A 15 -3.93 7.73 0.64
N ILE A 16 -3.60 7.06 -0.46
CA ILE A 16 -4.62 6.46 -1.34
C ILE A 16 -5.49 5.44 -0.60
N GLN A 17 -4.98 4.80 0.47
CA GLN A 17 -5.73 3.81 1.24
C GLN A 17 -6.90 4.41 2.04
N ALA A 18 -6.94 5.73 2.23
CA ALA A 18 -8.04 6.40 2.91
C ALA A 18 -9.32 6.51 2.04
N ALA A 19 -9.22 6.30 0.73
CA ALA A 19 -10.36 6.40 -0.17
C ALA A 19 -11.23 5.13 -0.15
N ASP A 20 -12.55 5.29 -0.31
CA ASP A 20 -13.47 4.16 -0.48
C ASP A 20 -13.21 3.43 -1.81
N LEU A 21 -12.92 4.18 -2.87
CA LEU A 21 -12.54 3.68 -4.18
C LEU A 21 -11.16 4.21 -4.57
N ARG A 22 -10.23 3.29 -4.82
CA ARG A 22 -8.82 3.55 -5.12
C ARG A 22 -8.52 3.12 -6.54
N LEU A 23 -8.36 4.08 -7.43
CA LEU A 23 -8.09 3.83 -8.83
C LEU A 23 -6.67 4.23 -9.21
N THR A 24 -6.17 3.65 -10.27
CA THR A 24 -4.85 3.94 -10.82
C THR A 24 -4.89 4.04 -12.33
N MET A 25 -4.02 4.86 -12.91
CA MET A 25 -3.80 4.85 -14.36
C MET A 25 -2.94 3.62 -14.75
N PRO A 26 -3.01 3.16 -16.00
CA PRO A 26 -2.29 1.95 -16.44
C PRO A 26 -0.78 1.98 -16.20
N ASP A 27 -0.15 3.16 -16.36
CA ASP A 27 1.30 3.32 -16.23
C ASP A 27 1.73 3.79 -14.84
N THR A 28 0.83 3.73 -13.85
CA THR A 28 1.16 4.15 -12.48
C THR A 28 2.09 3.13 -11.82
N GLU A 29 3.17 3.62 -11.24
CA GLU A 29 4.06 2.83 -10.39
C GLU A 29 3.73 3.04 -8.91
N PHE A 30 3.68 1.97 -8.16
CA PHE A 30 3.57 1.98 -6.71
C PHE A 30 4.91 1.64 -6.07
N LEU A 31 5.28 2.37 -5.03
CA LEU A 31 6.41 2.04 -4.16
C LEU A 31 5.91 1.90 -2.73
N ILE A 32 6.05 0.69 -2.22
CA ILE A 32 5.71 0.33 -0.83
C ILE A 32 7.02 0.07 -0.08
N HIS A 33 7.24 0.77 1.00
CA HIS A 33 8.41 0.58 1.85
C HIS A 33 8.15 1.04 3.29
N PHE A 34 8.96 0.57 4.23
CA PHE A 34 9.01 1.16 5.57
C PHE A 34 9.62 2.55 5.53
N GLY A 35 9.31 3.36 6.54
CA GLY A 35 9.93 4.67 6.70
C GLY A 35 11.46 4.59 6.76
N THR A 36 12.12 5.65 6.32
CA THR A 36 13.56 5.84 6.45
C THR A 36 13.86 6.78 7.60
N LEU A 37 14.88 6.45 8.38
CA LEU A 37 15.31 7.22 9.54
C LEU A 37 16.77 7.66 9.35
N SER A 38 17.01 8.97 9.34
CA SER A 38 18.35 9.54 9.41
C SER A 38 18.61 10.00 10.84
N LEU A 39 19.68 9.53 11.45
CA LEU A 39 20.05 9.83 12.84
C LEU A 39 21.35 10.63 12.87
N GLU A 40 21.24 11.92 13.14
CA GLU A 40 22.36 12.84 13.36
C GLU A 40 22.36 13.44 14.77
N ASN A 41 21.69 12.80 15.73
CA ASN A 41 21.39 13.37 17.04
C ASN A 41 22.02 12.61 18.21
N HIS A 42 21.91 13.21 19.40
CA HIS A 42 22.25 12.61 20.68
C HIS A 42 21.67 11.19 20.80
N SER A 43 22.42 10.29 21.44
CA SER A 43 22.07 8.87 21.59
C SER A 43 20.67 8.62 22.18
N LEU A 44 20.22 9.44 23.15
CA LEU A 44 18.88 9.32 23.71
C LEU A 44 17.77 9.74 22.73
N ALA A 45 18.00 10.79 21.95
CA ALA A 45 17.07 11.20 20.90
C ALA A 45 16.99 10.14 19.78
N ALA A 46 18.11 9.47 19.47
CA ALA A 46 18.14 8.36 18.51
C ALA A 46 17.26 7.18 18.96
N VAL A 47 17.32 6.80 20.24
CA VAL A 47 16.46 5.73 20.79
C VAL A 47 14.98 6.08 20.63
N SER A 48 14.58 7.27 21.04
CA SER A 48 13.18 7.73 20.90
C SER A 48 12.72 7.77 19.43
N ALA A 49 13.60 8.19 18.52
CA ALA A 49 13.30 8.21 17.08
C ALA A 49 13.10 6.79 16.51
N VAL A 50 13.92 5.83 16.89
CA VAL A 50 13.78 4.42 16.49
C VAL A 50 12.47 3.82 17.02
N GLU A 51 12.13 4.09 18.29
CA GLU A 51 10.87 3.62 18.87
C GLU A 51 9.65 4.20 18.15
N ASN A 52 9.69 5.49 17.82
CA ASN A 52 8.64 6.14 17.05
C ASN A 52 8.51 5.53 15.65
N GLU A 53 9.62 5.30 14.98
CA GLU A 53 9.65 4.67 13.65
C GLU A 53 9.04 3.27 13.67
N LYS A 54 9.36 2.44 14.65
CA LYS A 54 8.73 1.12 14.82
C LYS A 54 7.21 1.22 14.98
N ARG A 55 6.74 2.21 15.73
CA ARG A 55 5.31 2.47 15.92
C ARG A 55 4.63 2.90 14.61
N LEU A 56 5.27 3.79 13.85
CA LEU A 56 4.75 4.26 12.56
C LEU A 56 4.72 3.11 11.54
N ASN A 57 5.76 2.28 11.48
CA ASN A 57 5.81 1.11 10.60
C ASN A 57 4.71 0.08 10.95
N THR A 58 4.40 -0.09 12.23
CA THR A 58 3.28 -0.94 12.66
C THR A 58 1.94 -0.40 12.16
N ARG A 59 1.70 0.90 12.30
CA ARG A 59 0.47 1.55 11.78
C ARG A 59 0.35 1.45 10.26
N LEU A 60 1.46 1.64 9.55
CA LEU A 60 1.51 1.49 8.09
C LEU A 60 1.12 0.06 7.67
N LEU A 61 1.65 -0.96 8.35
CA LEU A 61 1.27 -2.34 8.11
C LEU A 61 -0.20 -2.62 8.40
N ASP A 62 -0.77 -2.01 9.46
CA ASP A 62 -2.19 -2.16 9.78
C ASP A 62 -3.07 -1.55 8.68
N ILE A 63 -2.72 -0.36 8.18
CA ILE A 63 -3.43 0.30 7.07
C ILE A 63 -3.41 -0.59 5.83
N TYR A 64 -2.25 -1.06 5.41
CA TYR A 64 -2.14 -1.93 4.24
C TYR A 64 -2.86 -3.26 4.45
N THR A 65 -2.74 -3.88 5.62
CA THR A 65 -3.42 -5.14 5.94
C THR A 65 -4.92 -5.02 5.77
N ASN A 66 -5.52 -3.98 6.35
CA ASN A 66 -6.96 -3.73 6.29
C ASN A 66 -7.48 -3.55 4.86
N ARG A 67 -6.66 -3.00 3.98
CA ARG A 67 -7.05 -2.76 2.58
C ARG A 67 -6.71 -3.94 1.66
N CYS A 68 -5.54 -4.53 1.83
CA CYS A 68 -5.05 -5.61 0.98
C CYS A 68 -5.72 -6.96 1.24
N ILE A 69 -6.37 -7.15 2.39
CA ILE A 69 -7.05 -8.41 2.73
C ILE A 69 -8.13 -8.79 1.69
N SER A 70 -8.69 -7.82 0.99
CA SER A 70 -9.64 -8.04 -0.12
C SER A 70 -8.95 -8.34 -1.47
N GLY A 71 -7.64 -8.21 -1.55
CA GLY A 71 -6.86 -8.45 -2.76
C GLY A 71 -6.95 -9.88 -3.26
N GLU A 72 -6.96 -10.05 -4.57
CA GLU A 72 -7.11 -11.35 -5.22
C GLU A 72 -5.96 -12.30 -4.84
N PHE A 73 -4.73 -11.78 -4.77
CA PHE A 73 -3.56 -12.56 -4.37
C PHE A 73 -3.79 -13.26 -3.03
N PHE A 74 -4.20 -12.54 -1.99
CA PHE A 74 -4.36 -13.10 -0.65
C PHE A 74 -5.49 -14.11 -0.59
N LYS A 75 -6.59 -13.87 -1.30
CA LYS A 75 -7.72 -14.82 -1.40
C LYS A 75 -7.33 -16.13 -2.07
N LYS A 76 -6.47 -16.07 -3.09
CA LYS A 76 -5.94 -17.27 -3.78
C LYS A 76 -4.86 -17.98 -2.98
N GLN A 77 -3.99 -17.23 -2.31
CA GLN A 77 -2.84 -17.77 -1.58
C GLN A 77 -3.24 -18.55 -0.32
N TYR A 78 -4.31 -18.13 0.35
CA TYR A 78 -4.68 -18.68 1.66
C TYR A 78 -6.09 -19.24 1.66
N LYS A 79 -6.23 -20.56 1.92
CA LYS A 79 -7.55 -21.21 2.12
C LYS A 79 -8.32 -20.63 3.29
N SER A 80 -7.62 -20.27 4.38
CA SER A 80 -8.16 -19.57 5.53
C SER A 80 -7.39 -18.27 5.70
N LEU A 81 -7.94 -17.19 5.14
CA LEU A 81 -7.34 -15.86 5.17
C LEU A 81 -7.62 -15.17 6.50
N THR A 82 -6.57 -14.64 7.11
CA THR A 82 -6.65 -13.83 8.33
C THR A 82 -5.84 -12.55 8.17
N PRO A 83 -6.17 -11.45 8.90
CA PRO A 83 -5.37 -10.23 8.88
C PRO A 83 -3.89 -10.47 9.21
N ASP A 84 -3.59 -11.35 10.16
CA ASP A 84 -2.22 -11.66 10.57
C ASP A 84 -1.39 -12.29 9.43
N LYS A 85 -2.01 -13.11 8.58
CA LYS A 85 -1.34 -13.69 7.41
C LYS A 85 -1.01 -12.63 6.37
N VAL A 86 -1.93 -11.69 6.12
CA VAL A 86 -1.69 -10.55 5.22
C VAL A 86 -0.58 -9.66 5.76
N LYS A 87 -0.68 -9.27 7.03
CA LYS A 87 0.31 -8.44 7.71
C LYS A 87 1.71 -9.05 7.67
N SER A 88 1.82 -10.34 7.99
CA SER A 88 3.08 -11.08 7.98
C SER A 88 3.68 -11.16 6.58
N TYR A 89 2.85 -11.36 5.55
CA TYR A 89 3.31 -11.39 4.17
C TYR A 89 3.88 -10.04 3.74
N ILE A 90 3.12 -8.94 3.96
CA ILE A 90 3.57 -7.59 3.59
C ILE A 90 4.85 -7.23 4.36
N ALA A 91 4.89 -7.47 5.67
CA ALA A 91 6.07 -7.21 6.49
C ALA A 91 7.31 -7.97 5.98
N LYS A 92 7.16 -9.24 5.62
CA LYS A 92 8.24 -10.07 5.05
C LYS A 92 8.71 -9.52 3.70
N LYS A 93 7.79 -9.08 2.84
CA LYS A 93 8.13 -8.44 1.56
C LYS A 93 8.93 -7.17 1.77
N LEU A 94 8.50 -6.28 2.66
CA LEU A 94 9.18 -5.02 2.93
C LEU A 94 10.56 -5.21 3.57
N LYS A 95 10.74 -6.25 4.40
CA LYS A 95 12.05 -6.61 4.95
C LYS A 95 13.00 -7.20 3.91
N SER A 96 12.49 -7.97 2.96
CA SER A 96 13.31 -8.65 1.95
C SER A 96 13.63 -7.79 0.74
N LYS A 97 12.71 -6.91 0.34
CA LYS A 97 12.84 -6.04 -0.84
C LYS A 97 13.40 -4.67 -0.52
N VAL A 98 13.20 -4.17 0.70
CA VAL A 98 13.41 -2.79 1.15
C VAL A 98 12.45 -1.84 0.42
N ASP A 99 12.59 -1.72 -0.89
CA ASP A 99 11.68 -1.01 -1.79
C ASP A 99 10.91 -2.03 -2.63
N TRP A 100 9.60 -2.09 -2.42
CA TRP A 100 8.73 -2.98 -3.17
C TRP A 100 7.97 -2.18 -4.22
N TYR A 101 8.46 -2.25 -5.46
CA TYR A 101 7.83 -1.65 -6.62
C TYR A 101 6.75 -2.56 -7.19
N LEU A 102 5.63 -1.98 -7.58
CA LEU A 102 4.48 -2.67 -8.16
C LEU A 102 3.96 -1.88 -9.37
N SER A 103 3.60 -2.59 -10.44
CA SER A 103 2.81 -2.02 -11.52
C SER A 103 1.38 -1.72 -11.06
N ALA A 104 0.60 -1.02 -11.88
CA ALA A 104 -0.81 -0.75 -11.62
C ALA A 104 -1.61 -2.07 -11.40
N GLU A 105 -1.41 -3.05 -12.28
CA GLU A 105 -2.07 -4.36 -12.22
C GLU A 105 -1.64 -5.15 -10.98
N GLU A 106 -0.35 -5.14 -10.64
CA GLU A 106 0.16 -5.77 -9.43
C GLU A 106 -0.41 -5.11 -8.17
N ALA A 107 -0.54 -3.78 -8.16
CA ALA A 107 -1.14 -3.05 -7.05
C ALA A 107 -2.61 -3.46 -6.83
N VAL A 108 -3.38 -3.66 -7.90
CA VAL A 108 -4.75 -4.18 -7.84
C VAL A 108 -4.75 -5.64 -7.37
N PHE A 109 -3.87 -6.48 -7.91
CA PHE A 109 -3.77 -7.90 -7.55
C PHE A 109 -3.47 -8.13 -6.06
N TYR A 110 -2.57 -7.31 -5.48
CA TYR A 110 -2.27 -7.35 -4.06
C TYR A 110 -3.29 -6.59 -3.19
N GLY A 111 -4.16 -5.78 -3.77
CA GLY A 111 -5.20 -5.03 -3.07
C GLY A 111 -4.77 -3.65 -2.56
N PHE A 112 -3.68 -3.09 -3.07
CA PHE A 112 -3.29 -1.68 -2.82
C PHE A 112 -4.13 -0.70 -3.63
N ALA A 113 -4.77 -1.13 -4.71
CA ALA A 113 -5.75 -0.39 -5.49
C ALA A 113 -6.95 -1.30 -5.83
N ASP A 114 -8.04 -0.71 -6.28
CA ASP A 114 -9.29 -1.42 -6.57
C ASP A 114 -9.50 -1.65 -8.08
N GLY A 115 -8.90 -0.80 -8.93
CA GLY A 115 -9.01 -0.95 -10.37
C GLY A 115 -8.08 -0.03 -11.16
N VAL A 116 -7.88 -0.39 -12.42
CA VAL A 116 -7.10 0.36 -13.40
C VAL A 116 -8.04 1.04 -14.37
N ILE A 117 -7.82 2.33 -14.63
CA ILE A 117 -8.61 3.10 -15.61
C ILE A 117 -8.40 2.50 -17.01
N GLY A 118 -9.49 2.31 -17.73
CA GLY A 118 -9.52 1.64 -19.03
C GLY A 118 -9.88 0.15 -18.97
N GLU A 119 -9.82 -0.49 -17.79
CA GLU A 119 -10.26 -1.87 -17.62
C GLU A 119 -11.77 -1.99 -17.38
N LYS A 120 -12.27 -3.23 -17.48
CA LYS A 120 -13.69 -3.55 -17.31
C LYS A 120 -14.20 -3.09 -15.94
N GLY A 121 -15.21 -2.22 -15.95
CA GLY A 121 -15.81 -1.61 -14.76
C GLY A 121 -15.24 -0.22 -14.43
N TYR A 122 -14.13 0.15 -15.05
CA TYR A 122 -13.46 1.44 -14.86
C TYR A 122 -13.07 2.09 -16.20
N GLU A 123 -13.89 1.89 -17.24
CA GLU A 123 -13.62 2.25 -18.63
C GLU A 123 -13.45 3.77 -18.83
N ASN A 124 -14.11 4.56 -17.97
CA ASN A 124 -14.06 6.02 -18.07
C ASN A 124 -14.13 6.67 -16.69
N ILE A 125 -13.24 7.62 -16.47
CA ILE A 125 -13.16 8.42 -15.23
C ILE A 125 -14.46 9.18 -14.96
N ASP A 126 -15.17 9.66 -16.00
CA ASP A 126 -16.41 10.43 -15.85
C ASP A 126 -17.58 9.59 -15.33
N LYS A 127 -17.54 8.27 -15.53
CA LYS A 127 -18.53 7.33 -14.99
C LYS A 127 -18.30 7.01 -13.50
N ILE A 128 -17.14 7.33 -12.98
CA ILE A 128 -16.69 6.98 -11.63
C ILE A 128 -16.82 8.17 -10.68
N ARG A 129 -17.02 9.39 -11.20
CA ARG A 129 -17.29 10.57 -10.39
C ARG A 129 -18.61 10.41 -9.67
N PRO A 130 -18.69 10.62 -8.34
CA PRO A 130 -19.97 10.73 -7.67
C PRO A 130 -20.75 11.90 -8.28
N LYS A 131 -22.03 11.64 -8.59
CA LYS A 131 -22.95 12.68 -9.06
C LYS A 131 -23.24 13.67 -7.94
#